data_2418371b54754c9eb496376d6928eb6e
#
_entry.id   2418371b54754c9eb496376d6928eb6e
#
_cell.length_a   1.000
_cell.length_b   1.000
_cell.length_c   1.000
_cell.angle_alpha   90.00
_cell.angle_beta   90.00
_cell.angle_gamma   90.00
#
_symmetry.space_group_name_H-M   'P 1'
#
loop_
_entity.id
_entity.type
_entity.pdbx_description
1 polymer ?
#
loop_
_entity_poly.entity_id
_entity_poly.type
_entity_poly.pdbx_seq_one_letter_code
_entity_poly.pdbx_strand_id
1 'polypeptide(L)'
;MNAPHTIASRSRLDAALAALPELARQIGEGAARREADRELPFDGFAKFRGTELGALRIPAARGGLGASLVELFEVIATLAAADSSLSHALRLHYDVTEALRLSPRSASNDLQVERVLSGAIFGGALTERHTSRPGEVTSSLVREGDHFLASGRKYYSTGTLFSDYARINVQGEDDARVAIVIPVAREGLRIDDDWDGMGQRMTASGTLVLDQVRVEPDEVVERDSGSLVGRHGGALRQLHLVAVAADARRYVIEFGRPVLHSPAASAREDHFIQQTVGELTAHSHAIDALVRENARVLDRSADAIEAGAPEADALILEGALATARTQLVVSKLALHAAERLFEVGGASATSRRHNLDRHWRNLRTIFSHNPLLHKARVVGDYELNGTTTHLTEGRVF
;
A
#
# COMPACT_ATOMS: atom_id res chain seq x y z
N MET A 1 -8.54 -27.34 -22.84
CA MET A 1 -7.73 -28.24 -21.99
C MET A 1 -6.95 -27.42 -20.94
N ASN A 2 -7.61 -26.81 -19.93
CA ASN A 2 -6.98 -25.94 -18.94
C ASN A 2 -7.22 -26.35 -17.46
N ALA A 3 -7.78 -27.55 -17.21
CA ALA A 3 -8.15 -27.96 -15.84
C ALA A 3 -6.99 -28.27 -14.88
N PRO A 4 -5.87 -28.95 -15.26
CA PRO A 4 -4.84 -29.32 -14.27
C PRO A 4 -4.02 -28.13 -13.74
N HIS A 5 -3.69 -27.16 -14.58
CA HIS A 5 -2.92 -25.97 -14.16
C HIS A 5 -3.72 -25.06 -13.23
N THR A 6 -5.01 -24.95 -13.43
CA THR A 6 -5.91 -24.12 -12.60
C THR A 6 -6.06 -24.70 -11.19
N ILE A 7 -6.16 -26.02 -11.05
CA ILE A 7 -6.29 -26.69 -9.75
C ILE A 7 -4.97 -26.57 -8.93
N ALA A 8 -3.82 -26.78 -9.57
CA ALA A 8 -2.52 -26.70 -8.88
C ALA A 8 -2.20 -25.26 -8.43
N SER A 9 -2.52 -24.25 -9.24
CA SER A 9 -2.31 -22.85 -8.86
C SER A 9 -3.24 -22.39 -7.73
N ARG A 10 -4.50 -22.82 -7.75
CA ARG A 10 -5.43 -22.54 -6.65
C ARG A 10 -4.96 -23.17 -5.35
N SER A 11 -4.45 -24.39 -5.38
CA SER A 11 -3.89 -25.08 -4.20
C SER A 11 -2.67 -24.33 -3.62
N ARG A 12 -1.81 -23.74 -4.45
CA ARG A 12 -0.67 -22.92 -3.98
C ARG A 12 -1.17 -21.62 -3.33
N LEU A 13 -2.12 -20.93 -3.92
CA LEU A 13 -2.73 -19.74 -3.36
C LEU A 13 -3.39 -20.04 -2.00
N ASP A 14 -4.20 -21.11 -1.93
CA ASP A 14 -4.86 -21.52 -0.68
C ASP A 14 -3.85 -21.86 0.42
N ALA A 15 -2.73 -22.52 0.07
CA ALA A 15 -1.63 -22.79 1.01
C ALA A 15 -0.94 -21.52 1.51
N ALA A 16 -0.67 -20.56 0.61
CA ALA A 16 -0.07 -19.28 0.96
C ALA A 16 -1.00 -18.46 1.89
N LEU A 17 -2.31 -18.44 1.61
CA LEU A 17 -3.31 -17.76 2.45
C LEU A 17 -3.48 -18.46 3.80
N ALA A 18 -3.42 -19.80 3.85
CA ALA A 18 -3.49 -20.55 5.11
C ALA A 18 -2.26 -20.30 6.02
N ALA A 19 -1.09 -20.01 5.46
CA ALA A 19 0.12 -19.68 6.22
C ALA A 19 0.15 -18.21 6.71
N LEU A 20 -0.67 -17.32 6.15
CA LEU A 20 -0.67 -15.90 6.44
C LEU A 20 -0.90 -15.54 7.92
N PRO A 21 -1.82 -16.18 8.69
CA PRO A 21 -1.99 -15.85 10.09
C PRO A 21 -0.75 -16.08 10.94
N GLU A 22 0.02 -17.14 10.67
CA GLU A 22 1.26 -17.42 11.39
C GLU A 22 2.35 -16.42 11.00
N LEU A 23 2.50 -16.09 9.72
CA LEU A 23 3.40 -15.03 9.26
C LEU A 23 3.07 -13.70 9.94
N ALA A 24 1.79 -13.31 9.97
CA ALA A 24 1.34 -12.07 10.61
C ALA A 24 1.64 -12.09 12.13
N ARG A 25 1.45 -13.22 12.81
CA ARG A 25 1.80 -13.36 14.21
C ARG A 25 3.31 -13.11 14.44
N GLN A 26 4.17 -13.73 13.63
CA GLN A 26 5.63 -13.58 13.72
C GLN A 26 6.09 -12.15 13.41
N ILE A 27 5.49 -11.47 12.43
CA ILE A 27 5.78 -10.07 12.10
C ILE A 27 5.32 -9.15 13.24
N GLY A 28 4.15 -9.44 13.83
CA GLY A 28 3.55 -8.65 14.90
C GLY A 28 4.28 -8.77 16.26
N GLU A 29 5.06 -9.81 16.47
CA GLU A 29 5.85 -9.97 17.69
C GLU A 29 6.81 -8.77 17.87
N GLY A 30 6.65 -8.05 18.97
CA GLY A 30 7.47 -6.88 19.28
C GLY A 30 7.22 -5.63 18.42
N ALA A 31 6.17 -5.58 17.58
CA ALA A 31 5.89 -4.41 16.74
C ALA A 31 5.73 -3.10 17.53
N ALA A 32 5.07 -3.15 18.70
CA ALA A 32 4.93 -1.99 19.59
C ALA A 32 6.28 -1.48 20.10
N ARG A 33 7.18 -2.38 20.47
CA ARG A 33 8.55 -2.05 20.92
C ARG A 33 9.37 -1.49 19.77
N ARG A 34 9.39 -2.17 18.62
CA ARG A 34 10.10 -1.67 17.43
C ARG A 34 9.66 -0.26 17.05
N GLU A 35 8.36 0.03 17.08
CA GLU A 35 7.85 1.37 16.78
C GLU A 35 8.29 2.39 17.84
N ALA A 36 8.26 2.05 19.12
CA ALA A 36 8.72 2.92 20.19
C ALA A 36 10.21 3.25 20.07
N ASP A 37 11.03 2.22 19.81
CA ASP A 37 12.49 2.31 19.71
C ASP A 37 12.97 2.76 18.31
N ARG A 38 12.06 2.88 17.35
CA ARG A 38 12.35 3.13 15.94
C ARG A 38 13.30 2.10 15.33
N GLU A 39 13.08 0.84 15.66
CA GLU A 39 13.79 -0.29 15.08
C GLU A 39 13.13 -0.74 13.76
N LEU A 40 13.81 -0.54 12.64
CA LEU A 40 13.27 -0.81 11.31
C LEU A 40 12.98 -2.31 11.09
N PRO A 41 11.85 -2.69 10.42
CA PRO A 41 11.35 -4.06 10.35
C PRO A 41 12.04 -4.95 9.30
N PHE A 42 13.37 -4.92 9.20
CA PHE A 42 14.12 -5.73 8.23
C PHE A 42 13.84 -7.24 8.37
N ASP A 43 13.73 -7.74 9.61
CA ASP A 43 13.38 -9.14 9.88
C ASP A 43 11.97 -9.50 9.35
N GLY A 44 11.01 -8.58 9.51
CA GLY A 44 9.67 -8.75 8.95
C GLY A 44 9.69 -8.87 7.43
N PHE A 45 10.48 -8.05 6.74
CA PHE A 45 10.66 -8.13 5.30
C PHE A 45 11.39 -9.41 4.87
N ALA A 46 12.38 -9.86 5.64
CA ALA A 46 13.06 -11.14 5.38
C ALA A 46 12.08 -12.31 5.45
N LYS A 47 11.21 -12.34 6.47
CA LYS A 47 10.14 -13.34 6.58
C LYS A 47 9.15 -13.27 5.41
N PHE A 48 8.72 -12.08 5.01
CA PHE A 48 7.83 -11.88 3.87
C PHE A 48 8.46 -12.40 2.56
N ARG A 49 9.74 -12.12 2.29
CA ARG A 49 10.47 -12.65 1.12
C ARG A 49 10.50 -14.17 1.07
N GLY A 50 10.51 -14.83 2.22
CA GLY A 50 10.44 -16.29 2.32
C GLY A 50 9.10 -16.90 1.92
N THR A 51 8.14 -16.07 1.49
CA THR A 51 6.81 -16.51 1.08
C THR A 51 6.56 -16.22 -0.40
N GLU A 52 5.50 -16.83 -0.97
CA GLU A 52 5.04 -16.51 -2.33
C GLU A 52 4.10 -15.28 -2.39
N LEU A 53 3.83 -14.62 -1.24
CA LEU A 53 2.86 -13.53 -1.15
C LEU A 53 3.26 -12.30 -2.00
N GLY A 54 4.55 -12.09 -2.27
CA GLY A 54 5.00 -11.07 -3.20
C GLY A 54 4.49 -11.27 -4.63
N ALA A 55 4.23 -12.52 -5.04
CA ALA A 55 3.76 -12.88 -6.38
C ALA A 55 2.23 -13.05 -6.48
N LEU A 56 1.43 -12.55 -5.50
CA LEU A 56 -0.02 -12.72 -5.47
C LEU A 56 -0.69 -12.32 -6.79
N ARG A 57 -0.35 -11.15 -7.34
CA ARG A 57 -1.00 -10.62 -8.55
C ARG A 57 -0.39 -11.11 -9.87
N ILE A 58 0.75 -11.76 -9.83
CA ILE A 58 1.32 -12.37 -11.05
C ILE A 58 0.43 -13.55 -11.45
N PRO A 59 -0.03 -13.61 -12.72
CA PRO A 59 -0.87 -14.70 -13.21
C PRO A 59 -0.24 -16.07 -13.00
N ALA A 60 -1.06 -17.08 -12.70
CA ALA A 60 -0.61 -18.45 -12.54
C ALA A 60 0.10 -19.00 -13.79
N ALA A 61 -0.35 -18.60 -14.99
CA ALA A 61 0.29 -18.94 -16.26
C ALA A 61 1.71 -18.37 -16.42
N ARG A 62 2.09 -17.39 -15.59
CA ARG A 62 3.43 -16.79 -15.51
C ARG A 62 4.20 -17.22 -14.26
N GLY A 63 3.71 -18.23 -13.52
CA GLY A 63 4.37 -18.78 -12.33
C GLY A 63 3.93 -18.15 -10.99
N GLY A 64 3.10 -17.12 -10.99
CA GLY A 64 2.58 -16.49 -9.77
C GLY A 64 1.38 -17.22 -9.16
N LEU A 65 0.69 -16.56 -8.23
CA LEU A 65 -0.47 -17.12 -7.54
C LEU A 65 -1.81 -16.80 -8.18
N GLY A 66 -1.90 -15.74 -9.00
CA GLY A 66 -3.12 -15.34 -9.72
C GLY A 66 -4.27 -14.95 -8.78
N ALA A 67 -3.95 -14.39 -7.61
CA ALA A 67 -4.94 -13.97 -6.65
C ALA A 67 -5.80 -12.80 -7.16
N SER A 68 -7.06 -12.72 -6.73
CA SER A 68 -7.92 -11.56 -6.90
C SER A 68 -7.43 -10.36 -6.07
N LEU A 69 -7.92 -9.16 -6.36
CA LEU A 69 -7.68 -8.00 -5.50
C LEU A 69 -8.38 -8.15 -4.14
N VAL A 70 -9.49 -8.87 -4.07
CA VAL A 70 -10.10 -9.19 -2.78
C VAL A 70 -9.13 -9.96 -1.90
N GLU A 71 -8.50 -11.01 -2.41
CA GLU A 71 -7.50 -11.80 -1.69
C GLU A 71 -6.24 -10.98 -1.38
N LEU A 72 -5.77 -10.14 -2.31
CA LEU A 72 -4.66 -9.23 -2.04
C LEU A 72 -4.97 -8.29 -0.86
N PHE A 73 -6.16 -7.67 -0.84
CA PHE A 73 -6.48 -6.72 0.22
C PHE A 73 -6.76 -7.39 1.56
N GLU A 74 -7.17 -8.66 1.59
CA GLU A 74 -7.21 -9.48 2.80
C GLU A 74 -5.79 -9.74 3.35
N VAL A 75 -4.80 -10.00 2.48
CA VAL A 75 -3.39 -10.12 2.87
C VAL A 75 -2.87 -8.80 3.42
N ILE A 76 -3.09 -7.68 2.72
CA ILE A 76 -2.66 -6.34 3.15
C ILE A 76 -3.24 -5.99 4.53
N ALA A 77 -4.54 -6.20 4.75
CA ALA A 77 -5.19 -5.92 6.02
C ALA A 77 -4.65 -6.83 7.15
N THR A 78 -4.41 -8.11 6.88
CA THR A 78 -3.86 -9.05 7.86
C THR A 78 -2.42 -8.68 8.26
N LEU A 79 -1.57 -8.31 7.29
CA LEU A 79 -0.22 -7.82 7.57
C LEU A 79 -0.23 -6.48 8.30
N ALA A 80 -1.17 -5.58 7.95
CA ALA A 80 -1.32 -4.29 8.62
C ALA A 80 -1.73 -4.43 10.08
N ALA A 81 -2.59 -5.41 10.39
CA ALA A 81 -2.96 -5.75 11.76
C ALA A 81 -1.75 -6.22 12.60
N ALA A 82 -0.73 -6.78 11.96
CA ALA A 82 0.52 -7.18 12.60
C ALA A 82 1.53 -6.03 12.72
N ASP A 83 1.79 -5.36 11.59
CA ASP A 83 2.66 -4.18 11.48
C ASP A 83 2.21 -3.31 10.30
N SER A 84 1.54 -2.20 10.62
CA SER A 84 0.97 -1.30 9.60
C SER A 84 2.04 -0.63 8.73
N SER A 85 3.24 -0.39 9.28
CA SER A 85 4.35 0.21 8.52
C SER A 85 4.92 -0.76 7.49
N LEU A 86 5.07 -2.04 7.83
CA LEU A 86 5.50 -3.08 6.89
C LEU A 86 4.48 -3.23 5.76
N SER A 87 3.21 -3.36 6.09
CA SER A 87 2.15 -3.49 5.10
C SER A 87 2.07 -2.27 4.18
N HIS A 88 2.20 -1.06 4.73
CA HIS A 88 2.24 0.18 3.94
C HIS A 88 3.46 0.22 3.00
N ALA A 89 4.61 -0.23 3.46
CA ALA A 89 5.85 -0.23 2.67
C ALA A 89 5.78 -1.16 1.44
N LEU A 90 4.92 -2.18 1.45
CA LEU A 90 4.67 -3.06 0.30
C LEU A 90 3.76 -2.44 -0.79
N ARG A 91 3.24 -1.22 -0.57
CA ARG A 91 2.29 -0.59 -1.49
C ARG A 91 2.80 -0.49 -2.93
N LEU A 92 4.05 -0.12 -3.13
CA LEU A 92 4.59 0.03 -4.48
C LEU A 92 4.95 -1.32 -5.11
N HIS A 93 5.32 -2.32 -4.29
CA HIS A 93 5.52 -3.67 -4.78
C HIS A 93 4.25 -4.23 -5.44
N TYR A 94 3.10 -4.09 -4.78
CA TYR A 94 1.83 -4.56 -5.34
C TYR A 94 1.32 -3.69 -6.51
N ASP A 95 1.64 -2.41 -6.56
CA ASP A 95 1.41 -1.57 -7.74
C ASP A 95 2.22 -2.04 -8.95
N VAL A 96 3.49 -2.41 -8.74
CA VAL A 96 4.36 -2.96 -9.80
C VAL A 96 3.84 -4.32 -10.26
N THR A 97 3.50 -5.24 -9.36
CA THR A 97 3.01 -6.58 -9.74
C THR A 97 1.66 -6.52 -10.48
N GLU A 98 0.77 -5.59 -10.11
CA GLU A 98 -0.46 -5.37 -10.86
C GLU A 98 -0.20 -4.78 -12.25
N ALA A 99 0.71 -3.82 -12.35
CA ALA A 99 1.10 -3.27 -13.65
C ALA A 99 1.72 -4.35 -14.57
N LEU A 100 2.56 -5.25 -14.01
CA LEU A 100 3.13 -6.37 -14.76
C LEU A 100 2.09 -7.40 -15.21
N ARG A 101 1.00 -7.57 -14.45
CA ARG A 101 -0.16 -8.37 -14.85
C ARG A 101 -0.86 -7.76 -16.06
N LEU A 102 -1.13 -6.46 -16.02
CA LEU A 102 -2.01 -5.75 -16.96
C LEU A 102 -1.29 -5.23 -18.21
N SER A 103 0.03 -5.12 -18.16
CA SER A 103 0.82 -4.64 -19.29
C SER A 103 1.09 -5.74 -20.32
N PRO A 104 1.21 -5.40 -21.61
CA PRO A 104 1.62 -6.34 -22.64
C PRO A 104 2.95 -7.03 -22.27
N ARG A 105 3.11 -8.26 -22.72
CA ARG A 105 4.37 -9.01 -22.53
C ARG A 105 5.51 -8.35 -23.30
N SER A 106 6.66 -8.24 -22.67
CA SER A 106 7.91 -7.81 -23.25
C SER A 106 9.06 -8.48 -22.51
N ALA A 107 10.27 -8.51 -23.08
CA ALA A 107 11.43 -9.05 -22.41
C ALA A 107 11.70 -8.38 -21.06
N SER A 108 11.53 -7.04 -20.98
CA SER A 108 11.67 -6.27 -19.75
C SER A 108 10.62 -6.67 -18.70
N ASN A 109 9.33 -6.79 -19.10
CA ASN A 109 8.27 -7.20 -18.18
C ASN A 109 8.46 -8.65 -17.68
N ASP A 110 8.92 -9.55 -18.55
CA ASP A 110 9.18 -10.94 -18.17
C ASP A 110 10.36 -11.04 -17.19
N LEU A 111 11.42 -10.26 -17.37
CA LEU A 111 12.52 -10.14 -16.40
C LEU A 111 12.04 -9.63 -15.04
N GLN A 112 11.16 -8.62 -15.01
CA GLN A 112 10.60 -8.13 -13.73
C GLN A 112 9.76 -9.22 -13.04
N VAL A 113 8.99 -9.99 -13.81
CA VAL A 113 8.22 -11.12 -13.24
C VAL A 113 9.14 -12.18 -12.65
N GLU A 114 10.23 -12.55 -13.32
CA GLU A 114 11.23 -13.48 -12.78
C GLU A 114 11.82 -12.97 -11.46
N ARG A 115 12.11 -11.67 -11.36
CA ARG A 115 12.58 -11.03 -10.12
C ARG A 115 11.53 -11.15 -9.00
N VAL A 116 10.24 -10.89 -9.28
CA VAL A 116 9.15 -11.07 -8.31
C VAL A 116 9.06 -12.53 -7.86
N LEU A 117 9.12 -13.48 -8.79
CA LEU A 117 9.03 -14.91 -8.49
C LEU A 117 10.24 -15.42 -7.68
N SER A 118 11.39 -14.77 -7.78
CA SER A 118 12.58 -15.06 -6.94
C SER A 118 12.50 -14.42 -5.53
N GLY A 119 11.40 -13.74 -5.20
CA GLY A 119 11.18 -13.10 -3.91
C GLY A 119 11.65 -11.65 -3.82
N ALA A 120 12.06 -11.02 -4.93
CA ALA A 120 12.46 -9.63 -4.93
C ALA A 120 11.28 -8.70 -4.62
N ILE A 121 11.54 -7.68 -3.80
CA ILE A 121 10.60 -6.63 -3.43
C ILE A 121 10.93 -5.37 -4.24
N PHE A 122 9.90 -4.73 -4.78
CA PHE A 122 9.99 -3.47 -5.50
C PHE A 122 9.55 -2.32 -4.59
N GLY A 123 10.44 -1.35 -4.43
CA GLY A 123 10.14 -0.06 -3.82
C GLY A 123 10.05 1.02 -4.88
N GLY A 124 10.09 2.28 -4.45
CA GLY A 124 10.21 3.38 -5.39
C GLY A 124 10.10 4.76 -4.78
N ALA A 125 10.48 5.73 -5.60
CA ALA A 125 10.51 7.12 -5.25
C ALA A 125 9.95 7.96 -6.39
N LEU A 126 8.70 8.43 -6.22
CA LEU A 126 7.93 9.04 -7.30
C LEU A 126 7.89 10.57 -7.20
N THR A 127 8.05 11.13 -5.99
CA THR A 127 7.83 12.54 -5.68
C THR A 127 9.09 13.24 -5.21
N GLU A 128 9.09 14.56 -5.35
CA GLU A 128 10.16 15.44 -4.91
C GLU A 128 9.61 16.49 -3.96
N ARG A 129 10.47 17.01 -3.08
CA ARG A 129 10.18 18.16 -2.20
C ARG A 129 10.74 19.44 -2.83
N HIS A 130 10.15 20.56 -2.46
CA HIS A 130 10.62 21.91 -2.82
C HIS A 130 10.63 22.20 -4.32
N THR A 131 9.80 21.48 -5.09
CA THR A 131 9.53 21.78 -6.50
C THR A 131 8.57 22.95 -6.64
N SER A 132 8.56 23.64 -7.78
CA SER A 132 7.70 24.80 -8.02
C SER A 132 6.21 24.43 -8.07
N ARG A 133 5.89 23.17 -8.40
CA ARG A 133 4.52 22.63 -8.49
C ARG A 133 4.43 21.24 -7.88
N PRO A 134 3.34 20.91 -7.19
CA PRO A 134 3.09 19.55 -6.73
C PRO A 134 3.15 18.54 -7.90
N GLY A 135 3.92 17.46 -7.71
CA GLY A 135 4.09 16.41 -8.72
C GLY A 135 5.05 16.73 -9.87
N GLU A 136 5.75 17.87 -9.81
CA GLU A 136 6.85 18.16 -10.71
C GLU A 136 8.01 17.18 -10.47
N VAL A 137 8.68 16.78 -11.54
CA VAL A 137 9.86 15.92 -11.52
C VAL A 137 11.04 16.72 -12.08
N THR A 138 12.08 16.92 -11.29
CA THR A 138 13.30 17.64 -11.65
C THR A 138 14.52 16.72 -11.69
N SER A 139 14.42 15.50 -11.14
CA SER A 139 15.48 14.50 -11.28
C SER A 139 15.64 14.14 -12.74
N SER A 140 16.87 14.23 -13.26
CA SER A 140 17.20 14.08 -14.68
C SER A 140 17.67 12.67 -15.03
N LEU A 141 17.47 12.32 -16.30
CA LEU A 141 18.04 11.15 -16.94
C LEU A 141 18.69 11.62 -18.24
N VAL A 142 20.02 11.65 -18.29
CA VAL A 142 20.82 12.18 -19.40
C VAL A 142 21.54 11.04 -20.09
N ARG A 143 21.47 10.98 -21.42
CA ARG A 143 22.18 9.97 -22.21
C ARG A 143 23.69 10.24 -22.21
N GLU A 144 24.46 9.21 -21.94
CA GLU A 144 25.90 9.20 -22.04
C GLU A 144 26.38 7.96 -22.83
N GLY A 145 26.61 8.14 -24.13
CA GLY A 145 26.99 7.03 -25.02
C GLY A 145 25.90 5.97 -25.14
N ASP A 146 26.19 4.77 -24.68
CA ASP A 146 25.31 3.59 -24.74
C ASP A 146 24.39 3.41 -23.51
N HIS A 147 24.53 4.27 -22.49
CA HIS A 147 23.75 4.23 -21.26
C HIS A 147 23.23 5.63 -20.88
N PHE A 148 22.59 5.72 -19.72
CA PHE A 148 22.13 6.98 -19.14
C PHE A 148 22.74 7.19 -17.76
N LEU A 149 22.80 8.47 -17.34
CA LEU A 149 23.10 8.89 -15.97
C LEU A 149 21.87 9.53 -15.34
N ALA A 150 21.44 9.01 -14.20
CA ALA A 150 20.34 9.56 -13.44
C ALA A 150 20.87 10.39 -12.27
N SER A 151 20.33 11.61 -12.11
CA SER A 151 20.70 12.52 -11.02
C SER A 151 19.48 13.21 -10.45
N GLY A 152 19.44 13.35 -9.12
CA GLY A 152 18.38 14.08 -8.46
C GLY A 152 18.11 13.62 -7.04
N ARG A 153 17.02 14.14 -6.45
CA ARG A 153 16.64 13.85 -5.07
C ARG A 153 15.14 13.63 -4.97
N LYS A 154 14.76 12.47 -4.42
CA LYS A 154 13.37 12.09 -4.15
C LYS A 154 13.09 12.18 -2.67
N TYR A 155 11.81 12.28 -2.33
CA TYR A 155 11.30 12.16 -0.98
C TYR A 155 10.01 11.32 -0.97
N TYR A 156 9.63 10.82 0.19
CA TYR A 156 8.56 9.82 0.34
C TYR A 156 8.89 8.51 -0.39
N SER A 157 10.14 8.03 -0.23
CA SER A 157 10.60 6.76 -0.79
C SER A 157 10.12 5.54 0.03
N THR A 158 8.85 5.55 0.39
CA THR A 158 8.21 4.56 1.27
C THR A 158 8.56 3.12 0.89
N GLY A 159 9.17 2.39 1.82
CA GLY A 159 9.52 0.98 1.65
C GLY A 159 10.74 0.70 0.79
N THR A 160 11.32 1.71 0.12
CA THR A 160 12.44 1.49 -0.81
C THR A 160 13.70 1.00 -0.10
N LEU A 161 13.92 1.39 1.16
CA LEU A 161 15.04 0.90 1.97
C LEU A 161 15.01 -0.62 2.21
N PHE A 162 13.83 -1.24 2.12
CA PHE A 162 13.63 -2.68 2.31
C PHE A 162 13.54 -3.46 1.00
N SER A 163 13.69 -2.78 -0.15
CA SER A 163 13.47 -3.33 -1.48
C SER A 163 14.76 -3.80 -2.13
N ASP A 164 14.63 -4.61 -3.17
CA ASP A 164 15.74 -5.07 -4.02
C ASP A 164 15.88 -4.19 -5.27
N TYR A 165 14.74 -3.70 -5.76
CA TYR A 165 14.65 -2.79 -6.91
C TYR A 165 13.82 -1.56 -6.58
N ALA A 166 14.18 -0.42 -7.17
CA ALA A 166 13.44 0.82 -7.03
C ALA A 166 12.90 1.30 -8.38
N ARG A 167 11.59 1.61 -8.44
CA ARG A 167 10.98 2.34 -9.54
C ARG A 167 11.02 3.83 -9.21
N ILE A 168 11.75 4.59 -10.01
CA ILE A 168 12.03 6.01 -9.76
C ILE A 168 11.58 6.83 -10.96
N ASN A 169 10.76 7.86 -10.72
CA ASN A 169 10.36 8.79 -11.77
C ASN A 169 11.49 9.79 -12.05
N VAL A 170 11.83 9.98 -13.31
CA VAL A 170 12.85 10.93 -13.76
C VAL A 170 12.36 11.67 -15.02
N GLN A 171 12.99 12.76 -15.34
CA GLN A 171 12.80 13.53 -16.56
C GLN A 171 13.86 13.10 -17.57
N GLY A 172 13.42 12.49 -18.66
CA GLY A 172 14.27 12.10 -19.78
C GLY A 172 14.48 13.24 -20.80
N GLU A 173 14.94 12.87 -21.98
CA GLU A 173 15.09 13.78 -23.12
C GLU A 173 13.73 14.39 -23.51
N ASP A 174 13.74 15.61 -24.04
CA ASP A 174 12.55 16.35 -24.48
C ASP A 174 11.46 16.52 -23.38
N ASP A 175 11.89 16.67 -22.14
CA ASP A 175 11.00 16.77 -20.98
C ASP A 175 10.06 15.55 -20.79
N ALA A 176 10.35 14.44 -21.45
CA ALA A 176 9.56 13.22 -21.31
C ALA A 176 9.63 12.69 -19.87
N ARG A 177 8.46 12.41 -19.29
CA ARG A 177 8.38 11.76 -17.97
C ARG A 177 8.51 10.26 -18.14
N VAL A 178 9.62 9.72 -17.68
CA VAL A 178 9.90 8.28 -17.69
C VAL A 178 10.09 7.76 -16.25
N ALA A 179 10.15 6.46 -16.11
CA ALA A 179 10.61 5.84 -14.87
C ALA A 179 11.81 4.95 -15.16
N ILE A 180 12.68 4.78 -14.17
CA ILE A 180 13.75 3.80 -14.20
C ILE A 180 13.46 2.72 -13.16
N VAL A 181 13.83 1.47 -13.46
CA VAL A 181 13.72 0.32 -12.52
C VAL A 181 15.09 -0.28 -12.34
N ILE A 182 15.75 0.10 -11.25
CA ILE A 182 17.15 -0.23 -10.98
C ILE A 182 17.31 -0.93 -9.63
N PRO A 183 18.38 -1.75 -9.45
CA PRO A 183 18.74 -2.30 -8.14
C PRO A 183 18.99 -1.19 -7.12
N VAL A 184 18.49 -1.35 -5.89
CA VAL A 184 18.73 -0.35 -4.81
C VAL A 184 20.21 -0.30 -4.38
N ALA A 185 20.96 -1.36 -4.63
CA ALA A 185 22.39 -1.43 -4.35
C ALA A 185 23.27 -0.82 -5.45
N ARG A 186 22.66 -0.15 -6.48
CA ARG A 186 23.41 0.48 -7.58
C ARG A 186 24.30 1.59 -7.04
N GLU A 187 25.56 1.65 -7.49
CA GLU A 187 26.50 2.74 -7.18
C GLU A 187 25.89 4.10 -7.53
N GLY A 188 26.07 5.08 -6.64
CA GLY A 188 25.47 6.41 -6.76
C GLY A 188 24.03 6.52 -6.23
N LEU A 189 23.33 5.40 -5.96
CA LEU A 189 22.02 5.43 -5.31
C LEU A 189 22.20 5.34 -3.79
N ARG A 190 21.60 6.28 -3.05
CA ARG A 190 21.58 6.28 -1.58
C ARG A 190 20.16 6.52 -1.07
N ILE A 191 19.79 5.77 -0.04
CA ILE A 191 18.50 5.93 0.65
C ILE A 191 18.81 6.30 2.09
N ASP A 192 18.32 7.50 2.49
CA ASP A 192 18.51 8.01 3.85
C ASP A 192 17.31 7.63 4.73
N ASP A 193 17.58 7.16 5.96
CA ASP A 193 16.54 6.91 6.96
C ASP A 193 16.23 8.19 7.75
N ASP A 194 15.80 9.23 7.04
CA ASP A 194 15.50 10.57 7.55
C ASP A 194 13.99 10.87 7.66
N TRP A 195 13.13 9.83 7.66
CA TRP A 195 11.69 9.99 7.85
C TRP A 195 11.36 10.39 9.28
N ASP A 196 10.78 11.58 9.47
CA ASP A 196 10.44 12.18 10.76
C ASP A 196 8.92 12.31 11.01
N GLY A 197 8.10 11.60 10.26
CA GLY A 197 6.64 11.62 10.42
C GLY A 197 6.21 11.11 11.81
N MET A 198 5.15 11.69 12.36
CA MET A 198 4.61 11.30 13.66
C MET A 198 4.05 9.87 13.70
N GLY A 199 3.68 9.32 12.55
CA GLY A 199 3.20 7.95 12.36
C GLY A 199 3.81 7.33 11.11
N GLN A 200 3.54 6.03 10.90
CA GLN A 200 4.20 5.24 9.86
C GLN A 200 5.73 5.35 9.95
N ARG A 201 6.24 5.43 11.18
CA ARG A 201 7.63 5.75 11.48
C ARG A 201 8.61 4.72 10.95
N MET A 202 8.14 3.48 10.79
CA MET A 202 8.97 2.34 10.39
C MET A 202 8.94 2.07 8.88
N THR A 203 8.34 2.97 8.07
CA THR A 203 8.25 2.80 6.61
C THR A 203 9.49 3.27 5.85
N ALA A 204 10.46 3.91 6.53
CA ALA A 204 11.60 4.56 5.90
C ALA A 204 11.21 5.44 4.70
N SER A 205 10.16 6.28 4.90
CA SER A 205 9.61 7.16 3.84
C SER A 205 10.48 8.40 3.59
N GLY A 206 11.78 8.30 3.77
CA GLY A 206 12.73 9.39 3.70
C GLY A 206 13.22 9.74 2.30
N THR A 207 14.43 10.25 2.26
CA THR A 207 15.13 10.72 1.07
C THR A 207 15.75 9.57 0.26
N LEU A 208 15.67 9.66 -1.07
CA LEU A 208 16.48 8.88 -2.00
C LEU A 208 17.27 9.85 -2.87
N VAL A 209 18.57 9.61 -2.97
CA VAL A 209 19.51 10.43 -3.78
C VAL A 209 20.00 9.59 -4.95
N LEU A 210 20.00 10.20 -6.13
CA LEU A 210 20.66 9.72 -7.34
C LEU A 210 21.84 10.64 -7.60
N ASP A 211 23.05 10.11 -7.56
CA ASP A 211 24.29 10.82 -7.86
C ASP A 211 24.99 10.15 -9.04
N GLN A 212 24.72 10.64 -10.24
CA GLN A 212 25.24 10.10 -11.50
C GLN A 212 25.06 8.57 -11.62
N VAL A 213 23.89 8.09 -11.23
CA VAL A 213 23.59 6.66 -11.24
C VAL A 213 23.50 6.15 -12.67
N ARG A 214 24.32 5.15 -13.01
CA ARG A 214 24.29 4.50 -14.33
C ARG A 214 22.98 3.72 -14.49
N VAL A 215 22.30 3.94 -15.61
CA VAL A 215 21.04 3.29 -15.98
C VAL A 215 21.18 2.71 -17.39
N GLU A 216 20.88 1.42 -17.53
CA GLU A 216 20.92 0.76 -18.83
C GLU A 216 19.63 1.05 -19.62
N PRO A 217 19.65 1.02 -20.96
CA PRO A 217 18.46 1.33 -21.78
C PRO A 217 17.23 0.46 -21.48
N ASP A 218 17.43 -0.79 -21.11
CA ASP A 218 16.35 -1.75 -20.76
C ASP A 218 15.79 -1.54 -19.35
N GLU A 219 16.43 -0.72 -18.52
CA GLU A 219 15.94 -0.30 -17.21
C GLU A 219 15.03 0.96 -17.29
N VAL A 220 14.97 1.59 -18.44
CA VAL A 220 14.08 2.74 -18.68
C VAL A 220 12.70 2.23 -19.10
N VAL A 221 11.67 2.62 -18.38
CA VAL A 221 10.29 2.23 -18.65
C VAL A 221 9.43 3.44 -18.94
N GLU A 222 8.58 3.35 -19.94
CA GLU A 222 7.61 4.41 -20.22
C GLU A 222 6.69 4.60 -19.02
N ARG A 223 6.37 5.87 -18.75
CA ARG A 223 5.40 6.25 -17.74
C ARG A 223 4.20 6.88 -18.39
N ASP A 224 3.14 6.13 -18.52
CA ASP A 224 1.85 6.64 -18.92
C ASP A 224 0.84 6.53 -17.76
N SER A 225 0.78 7.59 -16.96
CA SER A 225 -0.21 7.69 -15.86
C SER A 225 -1.64 7.91 -16.38
N GLY A 226 -1.80 8.28 -17.65
CA GLY A 226 -3.07 8.45 -18.33
C GLY A 226 -3.58 7.16 -18.97
N SER A 227 -2.74 6.14 -19.14
CA SER A 227 -3.16 4.84 -19.66
C SER A 227 -4.18 4.16 -18.76
N LEU A 228 -4.86 3.15 -19.27
CA LEU A 228 -5.80 2.32 -18.50
C LEU A 228 -5.10 1.73 -17.27
N VAL A 229 -3.91 1.16 -17.45
CA VAL A 229 -3.11 0.57 -16.35
C VAL A 229 -2.69 1.62 -15.33
N GLY A 230 -2.23 2.79 -15.78
CA GLY A 230 -1.79 3.87 -14.90
C GLY A 230 -2.92 4.44 -14.02
N ARG A 231 -4.12 4.60 -14.59
CA ARG A 231 -5.32 5.08 -13.88
C ARG A 231 -5.85 4.04 -12.90
N HIS A 232 -5.90 2.77 -13.29
CA HIS A 232 -6.26 1.65 -12.41
C HIS A 232 -5.29 1.56 -11.22
N GLY A 233 -3.97 1.60 -11.46
CA GLY A 233 -2.93 1.61 -10.43
C GLY A 233 -3.06 2.80 -9.47
N GLY A 234 -3.55 3.96 -9.94
CA GLY A 234 -3.90 5.09 -9.08
C GLY A 234 -4.89 4.72 -7.99
N ALA A 235 -6.03 4.14 -8.36
CA ALA A 235 -7.06 3.70 -7.42
C ALA A 235 -6.55 2.56 -6.50
N LEU A 236 -5.82 1.60 -7.06
CA LEU A 236 -5.21 0.49 -6.30
C LEU A 236 -4.31 1.01 -5.17
N ARG A 237 -3.39 1.93 -5.47
CA ARG A 237 -2.48 2.52 -4.48
C ARG A 237 -3.23 3.24 -3.36
N GLN A 238 -4.37 3.86 -3.65
CA GLN A 238 -5.18 4.53 -2.64
C GLN A 238 -5.96 3.54 -1.79
N LEU A 239 -6.52 2.48 -2.39
CA LEU A 239 -7.19 1.43 -1.63
C LEU A 239 -6.22 0.69 -0.71
N HIS A 240 -4.95 0.53 -1.11
CA HIS A 240 -3.92 -0.04 -0.24
C HIS A 240 -3.79 0.76 1.08
N LEU A 241 -3.76 2.08 1.02
CA LEU A 241 -3.72 2.92 2.23
C LEU A 241 -4.94 2.73 3.12
N VAL A 242 -6.12 2.50 2.51
CA VAL A 242 -7.36 2.24 3.25
C VAL A 242 -7.31 0.87 3.94
N ALA A 243 -6.82 -0.16 3.24
CA ALA A 243 -6.70 -1.51 3.80
C ALA A 243 -5.71 -1.57 4.99
N VAL A 244 -4.63 -0.77 4.95
CA VAL A 244 -3.72 -0.61 6.10
C VAL A 244 -4.43 -0.01 7.32
N ALA A 245 -5.53 0.74 7.12
CA ALA A 245 -6.33 1.31 8.20
C ALA A 245 -7.26 0.30 8.89
N ALA A 246 -7.44 -0.90 8.35
CA ALA A 246 -8.27 -1.96 8.94
C ALA A 246 -7.71 -2.53 10.28
N ASP A 247 -6.56 -2.04 10.71
CA ASP A 247 -5.80 -2.48 11.89
C ASP A 247 -6.49 -2.20 13.25
N ALA A 248 -7.49 -1.35 13.35
CA ALA A 248 -8.11 -0.97 14.62
C ALA A 248 -8.79 -2.13 15.38
N ARG A 249 -9.05 -3.26 14.71
CA ARG A 249 -9.79 -4.41 15.26
C ARG A 249 -9.05 -5.20 16.33
N ARG A 250 -7.75 -5.37 16.23
CA ARG A 250 -6.98 -6.32 17.04
C ARG A 250 -6.82 -5.89 18.49
N TYR A 251 -6.83 -4.58 18.75
CA TYR A 251 -6.48 -4.00 20.05
C TYR A 251 -7.58 -4.08 21.09
N VAL A 252 -8.83 -4.16 20.66
CA VAL A 252 -10.00 -4.26 21.55
C VAL A 252 -9.99 -5.54 22.38
N ILE A 253 -9.37 -6.61 21.87
CA ILE A 253 -9.42 -7.96 22.48
C ILE A 253 -8.36 -8.14 23.58
N GLU A 254 -7.26 -7.39 23.56
CA GLU A 254 -6.10 -7.61 24.45
C GLU A 254 -6.18 -6.92 25.81
N PHE A 255 -7.11 -5.97 26.02
CA PHE A 255 -7.09 -5.06 27.18
C PHE A 255 -8.13 -5.31 28.28
N GLY A 256 -8.73 -6.50 28.39
CA GLY A 256 -9.69 -6.82 29.45
C GLY A 256 -9.12 -6.79 30.87
N ARG A 257 -8.86 -5.59 31.45
CA ARG A 257 -8.51 -5.44 32.87
C ARG A 257 -9.70 -4.93 33.69
N PRO A 258 -9.76 -5.20 34.99
CA PRO A 258 -10.80 -4.66 35.86
C PRO A 258 -10.82 -3.13 35.81
N VAL A 259 -12.00 -2.53 35.67
CA VAL A 259 -12.19 -1.09 35.68
C VAL A 259 -12.34 -0.62 37.12
N LEU A 260 -11.53 0.35 37.53
CA LEU A 260 -11.38 0.77 38.94
C LEU A 260 -12.68 1.32 39.56
N HIS A 261 -13.68 1.70 38.79
CA HIS A 261 -14.93 2.31 39.26
C HIS A 261 -16.17 1.61 38.74
N SER A 262 -16.03 0.38 38.20
CA SER A 262 -17.15 -0.42 37.74
C SER A 262 -17.62 -1.39 38.83
N PRO A 263 -18.94 -1.57 39.01
CA PRO A 263 -19.47 -2.62 39.87
C PRO A 263 -19.31 -4.03 39.27
N ALA A 264 -18.85 -4.15 38.02
CA ALA A 264 -18.62 -5.39 37.34
C ALA A 264 -17.39 -6.13 37.90
N ALA A 265 -17.47 -7.46 38.00
CA ALA A 265 -16.37 -8.31 38.48
C ALA A 265 -15.17 -8.34 37.53
N SER A 266 -15.40 -8.03 36.25
CA SER A 266 -14.37 -7.94 35.23
C SER A 266 -14.71 -6.88 34.16
N ALA A 267 -13.71 -6.39 33.43
CA ALA A 267 -13.93 -5.49 32.29
C ALA A 267 -14.85 -6.11 31.21
N ARG A 268 -14.88 -7.44 31.10
CA ARG A 268 -15.75 -8.15 30.15
C ARG A 268 -17.23 -8.05 30.51
N GLU A 269 -17.57 -7.81 31.76
CA GLU A 269 -18.92 -7.68 32.28
C GLU A 269 -19.39 -6.23 32.39
N ASP A 270 -18.47 -5.28 32.21
CA ASP A 270 -18.79 -3.85 32.23
C ASP A 270 -19.57 -3.44 30.99
N HIS A 271 -20.76 -2.88 31.19
CA HIS A 271 -21.69 -2.53 30.12
C HIS A 271 -21.15 -1.45 29.19
N PHE A 272 -20.40 -0.47 29.72
CA PHE A 272 -19.82 0.60 28.90
C PHE A 272 -18.65 0.10 28.05
N ILE A 273 -17.84 -0.81 28.59
CA ILE A 273 -16.81 -1.47 27.81
C ILE A 273 -17.44 -2.35 26.73
N GLN A 274 -18.48 -3.13 27.05
CA GLN A 274 -19.22 -3.92 26.07
C GLN A 274 -19.81 -3.05 24.96
N GLN A 275 -20.39 -1.90 25.29
CA GLN A 275 -20.91 -0.95 24.32
C GLN A 275 -19.79 -0.44 23.41
N THR A 276 -18.69 0.05 23.99
CA THR A 276 -17.53 0.55 23.21
C THR A 276 -16.96 -0.53 22.29
N VAL A 277 -16.78 -1.75 22.80
CA VAL A 277 -16.31 -2.88 21.98
C VAL A 277 -17.29 -3.21 20.84
N GLY A 278 -18.59 -3.15 21.09
CA GLY A 278 -19.63 -3.33 20.09
C GLY A 278 -19.55 -2.30 18.97
N GLU A 279 -19.40 -1.02 19.30
CA GLU A 279 -19.22 0.08 18.34
C GLU A 279 -17.93 -0.11 17.51
N LEU A 280 -16.80 -0.40 18.17
CA LEU A 280 -15.52 -0.62 17.49
C LEU A 280 -15.57 -1.83 16.53
N THR A 281 -16.26 -2.89 16.93
CA THR A 281 -16.47 -4.09 16.09
C THR A 281 -17.34 -3.77 14.88
N ALA A 282 -18.39 -2.97 15.05
CA ALA A 282 -19.23 -2.51 13.95
C ALA A 282 -18.46 -1.62 12.95
N HIS A 283 -17.61 -0.71 13.44
CA HIS A 283 -16.72 0.10 12.57
C HIS A 283 -15.76 -0.79 11.77
N SER A 284 -15.10 -1.74 12.43
CA SER A 284 -14.21 -2.71 11.75
C SER A 284 -14.94 -3.51 10.68
N HIS A 285 -16.14 -4.02 10.98
CA HIS A 285 -16.96 -4.75 10.01
C HIS A 285 -17.31 -3.87 8.79
N ALA A 286 -17.67 -2.60 9.02
CA ALA A 286 -17.98 -1.67 7.94
C ALA A 286 -16.74 -1.36 7.08
N ILE A 287 -15.55 -1.19 7.69
CA ILE A 287 -14.28 -0.98 6.98
C ILE A 287 -13.97 -2.20 6.11
N ASP A 288 -14.02 -3.41 6.66
CA ASP A 288 -13.76 -4.66 5.93
C ASP A 288 -14.71 -4.82 4.74
N ALA A 289 -16.00 -4.55 4.94
CA ALA A 289 -17.02 -4.63 3.88
C ALA A 289 -16.74 -3.63 2.75
N LEU A 290 -16.41 -2.37 3.07
CA LEU A 290 -16.11 -1.34 2.10
C LEU A 290 -14.82 -1.63 1.32
N VAL A 291 -13.76 -2.08 1.97
CA VAL A 291 -12.51 -2.46 1.32
C VAL A 291 -12.73 -3.63 0.38
N ARG A 292 -13.45 -4.68 0.83
CA ARG A 292 -13.73 -5.86 0.02
C ARG A 292 -14.59 -5.52 -1.19
N GLU A 293 -15.63 -4.72 -1.04
CA GLU A 293 -16.47 -4.31 -2.17
C GLU A 293 -15.70 -3.44 -3.16
N ASN A 294 -14.89 -2.50 -2.68
CA ASN A 294 -14.05 -1.70 -3.57
C ASN A 294 -13.02 -2.58 -4.31
N ALA A 295 -12.44 -3.58 -3.64
CA ALA A 295 -11.54 -4.54 -4.28
C ALA A 295 -12.24 -5.29 -5.44
N ARG A 296 -13.50 -5.69 -5.27
CA ARG A 296 -14.30 -6.31 -6.36
C ARG A 296 -14.52 -5.37 -7.54
N VAL A 297 -14.76 -4.07 -7.26
CA VAL A 297 -14.88 -3.06 -8.32
C VAL A 297 -13.56 -2.95 -9.09
N LEU A 298 -12.43 -2.93 -8.40
CA LEU A 298 -11.12 -2.88 -9.03
C LEU A 298 -10.77 -4.18 -9.77
N ASP A 299 -11.20 -5.36 -9.29
CA ASP A 299 -11.03 -6.62 -10.05
C ASP A 299 -11.74 -6.55 -11.40
N ARG A 300 -12.99 -6.04 -11.43
CA ARG A 300 -13.70 -5.86 -12.71
C ARG A 300 -12.96 -4.94 -13.68
N SER A 301 -12.37 -3.85 -13.18
CA SER A 301 -11.60 -2.94 -14.03
C SER A 301 -10.29 -3.59 -14.52
N ALA A 302 -9.61 -4.37 -13.67
CA ALA A 302 -8.41 -5.12 -14.05
C ALA A 302 -8.72 -6.17 -15.13
N ASP A 303 -9.77 -6.95 -14.95
CA ASP A 303 -10.20 -7.97 -15.90
C ASP A 303 -10.62 -7.36 -17.26
N ALA A 304 -11.29 -6.21 -17.25
CA ALA A 304 -11.64 -5.47 -18.46
C ALA A 304 -10.40 -4.94 -19.21
N ILE A 305 -9.39 -4.45 -18.49
CA ILE A 305 -8.11 -4.03 -19.08
C ILE A 305 -7.41 -5.24 -19.73
N GLU A 306 -7.31 -6.36 -19.00
CA GLU A 306 -6.64 -7.58 -19.48
C GLU A 306 -7.35 -8.16 -20.72
N ALA A 307 -8.68 -8.08 -20.76
CA ALA A 307 -9.50 -8.51 -21.90
C ALA A 307 -9.51 -7.52 -23.09
N GLY A 308 -8.99 -6.29 -22.93
CA GLY A 308 -9.13 -5.22 -23.91
C GLY A 308 -10.59 -4.82 -24.15
N ALA A 309 -11.43 -4.93 -23.11
CA ALA A 309 -12.86 -4.71 -23.20
C ALA A 309 -13.20 -3.23 -23.40
N PRO A 310 -14.19 -2.88 -24.22
CA PRO A 310 -14.56 -1.49 -24.53
C PRO A 310 -15.07 -0.71 -23.30
N GLU A 311 -15.56 -1.39 -22.26
CA GLU A 311 -16.03 -0.81 -21.01
C GLU A 311 -14.92 -0.52 -20.00
N ALA A 312 -13.66 -0.84 -20.29
CA ALA A 312 -12.54 -0.68 -19.33
C ALA A 312 -12.43 0.75 -18.79
N ASP A 313 -12.59 1.78 -19.63
CA ASP A 313 -12.60 3.19 -19.19
C ASP A 313 -13.69 3.49 -18.16
N ALA A 314 -14.89 3.01 -18.38
CA ALA A 314 -16.02 3.22 -17.47
C ALA A 314 -15.79 2.49 -16.12
N LEU A 315 -15.27 1.27 -16.15
CA LEU A 315 -14.96 0.49 -14.95
C LEU A 315 -13.80 1.08 -14.15
N ILE A 316 -12.79 1.67 -14.81
CA ILE A 316 -11.71 2.39 -14.13
C ILE A 316 -12.25 3.64 -13.43
N LEU A 317 -13.14 4.39 -14.08
CA LEU A 317 -13.81 5.54 -13.47
C LEU A 317 -14.63 5.12 -12.26
N GLU A 318 -15.41 4.04 -12.37
CA GLU A 318 -16.16 3.45 -11.25
C GLU A 318 -15.22 3.09 -10.09
N GLY A 319 -14.08 2.44 -10.39
CA GLY A 319 -13.04 2.08 -9.42
C GLY A 319 -12.45 3.29 -8.70
N ALA A 320 -12.14 4.36 -9.42
CA ALA A 320 -11.64 5.60 -8.85
C ALA A 320 -12.66 6.26 -7.90
N LEU A 321 -13.93 6.35 -8.32
CA LEU A 321 -15.02 6.89 -7.49
C LEU A 321 -15.27 6.02 -6.24
N ALA A 322 -15.32 4.69 -6.41
CA ALA A 322 -15.47 3.75 -5.29
C ALA A 322 -14.34 3.93 -4.27
N THR A 323 -13.10 4.05 -4.74
CA THR A 323 -11.93 4.26 -3.87
C THR A 323 -12.00 5.59 -3.11
N ALA A 324 -12.39 6.68 -3.78
CA ALA A 324 -12.55 7.98 -3.12
C ALA A 324 -13.64 7.94 -2.04
N ARG A 325 -14.81 7.35 -2.35
CA ARG A 325 -15.93 7.18 -1.39
C ARG A 325 -15.51 6.31 -0.21
N THR A 326 -14.87 5.17 -0.46
CA THR A 326 -14.36 4.27 0.58
C THR A 326 -13.38 5.00 1.50
N GLN A 327 -12.43 5.75 0.95
CA GLN A 327 -11.44 6.49 1.72
C GLN A 327 -12.06 7.56 2.62
N LEU A 328 -13.08 8.27 2.14
CA LEU A 328 -13.83 9.28 2.92
C LEU A 328 -14.54 8.68 4.11
N VAL A 329 -15.14 7.51 3.97
CA VAL A 329 -15.87 6.84 5.06
C VAL A 329 -14.88 6.20 6.02
N VAL A 330 -13.94 5.40 5.52
CA VAL A 330 -12.99 4.63 6.34
C VAL A 330 -12.10 5.55 7.17
N SER A 331 -11.68 6.70 6.62
CA SER A 331 -10.88 7.67 7.39
C SER A 331 -11.56 8.12 8.68
N LYS A 332 -12.88 8.33 8.65
CA LYS A 332 -13.66 8.73 9.82
C LYS A 332 -13.81 7.57 10.81
N LEU A 333 -14.20 6.40 10.32
CA LEU A 333 -14.42 5.22 11.16
C LEU A 333 -13.13 4.76 11.85
N ALA A 334 -12.01 4.69 11.11
CA ALA A 334 -10.75 4.22 11.64
C ALA A 334 -10.12 5.19 12.65
N LEU A 335 -10.11 6.50 12.37
CA LEU A 335 -9.60 7.50 13.31
C LEU A 335 -10.43 7.54 14.60
N HIS A 336 -11.77 7.47 14.48
CA HIS A 336 -12.65 7.39 15.62
C HIS A 336 -12.42 6.11 16.45
N ALA A 337 -12.27 4.96 15.78
CA ALA A 337 -11.96 3.71 16.47
C ALA A 337 -10.64 3.77 17.24
N ALA A 338 -9.59 4.36 16.64
CA ALA A 338 -8.29 4.50 17.30
C ALA A 338 -8.31 5.46 18.50
N GLU A 339 -9.18 6.49 18.48
CA GLU A 339 -9.43 7.38 19.61
C GLU A 339 -10.17 6.64 20.73
N ARG A 340 -11.27 5.97 20.40
CA ARG A 340 -12.12 5.24 21.35
C ARG A 340 -11.45 4.04 22.01
N LEU A 341 -10.34 3.55 21.46
CA LEU A 341 -9.56 2.46 22.02
C LEU A 341 -9.14 2.73 23.48
N PHE A 342 -8.82 3.98 23.81
CA PHE A 342 -8.39 4.37 25.15
C PHE A 342 -9.48 4.25 26.20
N GLU A 343 -10.75 4.30 25.81
CA GLU A 343 -11.87 4.12 26.72
C GLU A 343 -12.00 2.67 27.23
N VAL A 344 -11.59 1.70 26.41
CA VAL A 344 -11.58 0.28 26.82
C VAL A 344 -10.49 -0.03 27.84
N GLY A 345 -9.33 0.62 27.71
CA GLY A 345 -8.16 0.40 28.58
C GLY A 345 -8.06 1.37 29.76
N GLY A 346 -8.90 2.41 29.78
CA GLY A 346 -8.87 3.47 30.80
C GLY A 346 -7.52 4.18 30.90
N ALA A 347 -7.21 4.74 32.07
CA ALA A 347 -5.95 5.47 32.31
C ALA A 347 -4.70 4.62 32.03
N SER A 348 -4.74 3.31 32.22
CA SER A 348 -3.61 2.41 31.95
C SER A 348 -3.27 2.35 30.44
N ALA A 349 -4.24 2.56 29.57
CA ALA A 349 -4.03 2.58 28.12
C ALA A 349 -3.12 3.74 27.66
N THR A 350 -3.02 4.81 28.45
CA THR A 350 -2.17 5.97 28.14
C THR A 350 -0.68 5.72 28.42
N SER A 351 -0.33 4.59 29.02
CA SER A 351 1.05 4.26 29.34
C SER A 351 1.88 4.04 28.07
N ARG A 352 3.04 4.73 27.97
CA ARG A 352 3.99 4.59 26.85
C ARG A 352 4.44 3.15 26.60
N ARG A 353 4.46 2.28 27.63
CA ARG A 353 4.82 0.87 27.48
C ARG A 353 3.89 0.09 26.53
N HIS A 354 2.63 0.53 26.41
CA HIS A 354 1.64 -0.09 25.50
C HIS A 354 1.71 0.51 24.10
N ASN A 355 2.21 1.75 23.98
CA ASN A 355 2.36 2.45 22.71
C ASN A 355 1.09 2.42 21.84
N LEU A 356 -0.10 2.54 22.49
CA LEU A 356 -1.38 2.42 21.79
C LEU A 356 -1.68 3.62 20.88
N ASP A 357 -1.14 4.78 21.18
CA ASP A 357 -1.26 5.98 20.36
C ASP A 357 -0.62 5.81 18.98
N ARG A 358 0.28 4.81 18.81
CA ARG A 358 0.86 4.50 17.49
C ARG A 358 -0.20 4.24 16.43
N HIS A 359 -1.36 3.65 16.80
CA HIS A 359 -2.43 3.34 15.87
C HIS A 359 -3.06 4.60 15.33
N TRP A 360 -3.43 5.55 16.22
CA TRP A 360 -3.96 6.84 15.80
C TRP A 360 -2.92 7.64 15.00
N ARG A 361 -1.66 7.67 15.42
CA ARG A 361 -0.57 8.34 14.70
C ARG A 361 -0.37 7.76 13.30
N ASN A 362 -0.35 6.44 13.18
CA ASN A 362 -0.24 5.74 11.89
C ASN A 362 -1.41 6.05 10.97
N LEU A 363 -2.64 5.96 11.44
CA LEU A 363 -3.85 6.28 10.69
C LEU A 363 -3.89 7.75 10.26
N ARG A 364 -3.57 8.66 11.18
CA ARG A 364 -3.54 10.10 10.86
C ARG A 364 -2.52 10.40 9.76
N THR A 365 -1.36 9.77 9.81
CA THR A 365 -0.33 9.91 8.78
C THR A 365 -0.80 9.38 7.43
N ILE A 366 -1.39 8.18 7.37
CA ILE A 366 -1.94 7.59 6.15
C ILE A 366 -2.99 8.50 5.53
N PHE A 367 -3.97 8.97 6.32
CA PHE A 367 -5.05 9.83 5.82
C PHE A 367 -4.64 11.30 5.59
N SER A 368 -3.38 11.65 5.86
CA SER A 368 -2.77 12.91 5.45
C SER A 368 -1.99 12.81 4.13
N HIS A 369 -1.80 11.60 3.61
CA HIS A 369 -1.05 11.38 2.38
C HIS A 369 -1.65 12.13 1.17
N ASN A 370 -2.98 12.07 1.02
CA ASN A 370 -3.71 12.86 0.02
C ASN A 370 -4.87 13.59 0.71
N PRO A 371 -5.09 14.88 0.41
CA PRO A 371 -6.14 15.66 1.07
C PRO A 371 -7.55 15.10 0.82
N LEU A 372 -8.19 14.62 1.87
CA LEU A 372 -9.55 14.04 1.80
C LEU A 372 -10.60 15.05 1.30
N LEU A 373 -10.39 16.35 1.56
CA LEU A 373 -11.28 17.42 1.09
C LEU A 373 -11.35 17.47 -0.45
N HIS A 374 -10.22 17.24 -1.14
CA HIS A 374 -10.22 17.16 -2.60
C HIS A 374 -11.01 15.95 -3.10
N LYS A 375 -10.91 14.80 -2.43
CA LYS A 375 -11.71 13.61 -2.78
C LYS A 375 -13.20 13.84 -2.59
N ALA A 376 -13.59 14.47 -1.46
CA ALA A 376 -14.98 14.83 -1.21
C ALA A 376 -15.54 15.78 -2.28
N ARG A 377 -14.74 16.80 -2.66
CA ARG A 377 -15.11 17.73 -3.74
C ARG A 377 -15.29 17.02 -5.08
N VAL A 378 -14.34 16.16 -5.45
CA VAL A 378 -14.38 15.43 -6.73
C VAL A 378 -15.57 14.49 -6.80
N VAL A 379 -15.87 13.76 -5.73
CA VAL A 379 -17.07 12.91 -5.67
C VAL A 379 -18.33 13.75 -5.78
N GLY A 380 -18.42 14.87 -5.06
CA GLY A 380 -19.58 15.78 -5.12
C GLY A 380 -19.77 16.43 -6.50
N ASP A 381 -18.68 16.83 -7.16
CA ASP A 381 -18.70 17.41 -8.50
C ASP A 381 -19.15 16.38 -9.54
N TYR A 382 -18.70 15.13 -9.41
CA TYR A 382 -19.18 14.04 -10.25
C TYR A 382 -20.68 13.79 -10.09
N GLU A 383 -21.18 13.70 -8.86
CA GLU A 383 -22.59 13.45 -8.59
C GLU A 383 -23.52 14.59 -9.08
N LEU A 384 -23.06 15.83 -9.00
CA LEU A 384 -23.86 17.01 -9.38
C LEU A 384 -23.75 17.35 -10.87
N ASN A 385 -22.57 17.21 -11.43
CA ASN A 385 -22.24 17.77 -12.74
C ASN A 385 -21.72 16.72 -13.74
N GLY A 386 -21.48 15.48 -13.31
CA GLY A 386 -20.87 14.43 -14.13
C GLY A 386 -19.39 14.69 -14.50
N THR A 387 -18.71 15.57 -13.77
CA THR A 387 -17.31 15.93 -14.07
C THR A 387 -16.36 14.78 -13.78
N THR A 388 -15.60 14.35 -14.78
CA THR A 388 -14.66 13.22 -14.70
C THR A 388 -13.19 13.61 -14.80
N THR A 389 -12.87 14.83 -15.23
CA THR A 389 -11.52 15.32 -15.53
C THR A 389 -10.56 15.16 -14.34
N HIS A 390 -11.02 15.40 -13.13
CA HIS A 390 -10.20 15.24 -11.91
C HIS A 390 -9.86 13.79 -11.58
N LEU A 391 -10.68 12.83 -12.01
CA LEU A 391 -10.52 11.41 -11.77
C LEU A 391 -9.58 10.75 -12.80
N THR A 392 -9.52 11.32 -14.01
CA THR A 392 -8.71 10.81 -15.12
C THR A 392 -7.31 11.42 -15.17
N GLU A 393 -7.09 12.59 -14.58
CA GLU A 393 -5.79 13.29 -14.61
C GLU A 393 -4.77 12.81 -13.57
N GLY A 394 -5.10 11.82 -12.74
CA GLY A 394 -4.22 11.29 -11.70
C GLY A 394 -3.85 12.28 -10.59
N ARG A 395 -4.53 13.43 -10.51
CA ARG A 395 -4.23 14.49 -9.52
C ARG A 395 -4.86 14.23 -8.15
N VAL A 396 -5.83 13.36 -8.08
CA VAL A 396 -6.57 13.00 -6.85
C VAL A 396 -6.13 11.63 -6.31
N PHE A 397 -5.45 10.85 -7.14
CA PHE A 397 -5.04 9.48 -6.85
C PHE A 397 -3.53 9.26 -7.04
#